data_12c636381c992a302a82cef125f473c7
#
_entry.id   12c636381c992a302a82cef125f473c7
#
_cell.length_a   1.000
_cell.length_b   1.000
_cell.length_c   1.000
_cell.angle_alpha   90.00
_cell.angle_beta   90.00
_cell.angle_gamma   90.00
#
_symmetry.space_group_name_H-M   'P 1'
#
loop_
_entity.id
_entity.type
_entity.pdbx_description
1 polymer ?
#
loop_
_entity_poly.entity_id
_entity_poly.type
_entity_poly.pdbx_seq_one_letter_code
_entity_poly.pdbx_strand_id
1 'polypeptide(L)'
;MKLQNLFLFVSALAFLPSAIFSQSAEPMAHGVRNDLPRPYETQRDWGTLPAGTEAWAAVTGVEPSPDGSFIYVIHRCFENSCANRLEQPILKFDYEGQLISAFGEGLFVFPHGATVDYEGNLWVADAQGNDGIGHQVIKFSPNGEVLMTLGRAGFGGAGRSEERR
;
A
#
# COMPACT_ATOMS: atom_id res chain seq x y z
N MET A 1 5.66 -42.68 90.41
CA MET A 1 6.56 -41.55 90.22
C MET A 1 6.98 -41.55 88.73
N LYS A 2 6.31 -40.72 87.86
CA LYS A 2 6.77 -40.46 86.50
C LYS A 2 6.54 -38.99 86.25
N LEU A 3 7.61 -38.24 86.04
CA LEU A 3 7.59 -36.85 85.59
C LEU A 3 7.13 -36.81 84.18
N GLN A 4 6.12 -35.95 83.85
CA GLN A 4 5.73 -35.59 82.52
C GLN A 4 6.39 -34.27 82.16
N ASN A 5 7.21 -34.29 81.18
CA ASN A 5 7.82 -33.10 80.59
C ASN A 5 6.80 -32.36 79.71
N LEU A 6 6.49 -31.12 80.08
CA LEU A 6 5.64 -30.22 79.34
C LEU A 6 6.55 -29.47 78.36
N PHE A 7 6.43 -29.76 77.03
CA PHE A 7 7.06 -29.00 75.98
C PHE A 7 6.21 -27.79 75.67
N LEU A 8 6.72 -26.62 75.97
CA LEU A 8 6.15 -25.35 75.41
C LEU A 8 6.61 -25.17 73.96
N PHE A 9 5.65 -25.18 72.97
CA PHE A 9 5.90 -24.73 71.65
C PHE A 9 5.74 -23.20 71.61
N VAL A 10 6.84 -22.50 71.44
CA VAL A 10 6.84 -21.08 71.13
C VAL A 10 6.75 -20.94 69.59
N SER A 11 5.59 -20.56 69.10
CA SER A 11 5.40 -20.25 67.63
C SER A 11 5.99 -18.87 67.38
N ALA A 12 7.15 -18.84 66.73
CA ALA A 12 7.73 -17.61 66.23
C ALA A 12 6.97 -17.21 64.92
N LEU A 13 6.17 -16.17 65.01
CA LEU A 13 5.50 -15.56 63.87
C LEU A 13 6.55 -14.75 63.08
N ALA A 14 7.03 -15.27 61.95
CA ALA A 14 7.94 -14.55 61.10
C ALA A 14 7.15 -13.47 60.33
N PHE A 15 7.37 -12.21 60.65
CA PHE A 15 6.93 -11.07 59.82
C PHE A 15 7.80 -11.03 58.58
N LEU A 16 7.24 -11.41 57.42
CA LEU A 16 7.85 -11.14 56.13
C LEU A 16 7.57 -9.68 55.76
N PRO A 17 8.57 -8.87 55.45
CA PRO A 17 8.33 -7.53 54.97
C PRO A 17 7.70 -7.64 53.58
N SER A 18 6.50 -7.07 53.41
CA SER A 18 5.88 -6.88 52.11
C SER A 18 6.75 -5.93 51.29
N ALA A 19 7.49 -6.48 50.34
CA ALA A 19 8.17 -5.68 49.36
C ALA A 19 7.10 -4.97 48.51
N ILE A 20 6.91 -3.69 48.77
CA ILE A 20 6.12 -2.81 47.90
C ILE A 20 6.94 -2.66 46.59
N PHE A 21 6.60 -3.44 45.57
CA PHE A 21 7.07 -3.17 44.25
C PHE A 21 6.43 -1.86 43.78
N SER A 22 7.14 -0.76 43.98
CA SER A 22 6.86 0.49 43.28
C SER A 22 7.17 0.24 41.81
N GLN A 23 6.14 -0.06 41.02
CA GLN A 23 6.25 0.03 39.58
C GLN A 23 6.39 1.52 39.27
N SER A 24 7.61 1.98 39.10
CA SER A 24 7.87 3.24 38.42
C SER A 24 7.30 3.09 37.00
N ALA A 25 6.19 3.75 36.75
CA ALA A 25 5.70 3.90 35.36
C ALA A 25 6.81 4.63 34.57
N GLU A 26 7.52 3.88 33.75
CA GLU A 26 8.44 4.46 32.77
C GLU A 26 7.67 5.51 31.95
N PRO A 27 8.19 6.73 31.80
CA PRO A 27 7.53 7.74 30.98
C PRO A 27 7.37 7.16 29.57
N MET A 28 6.14 7.06 29.09
CA MET A 28 5.87 6.66 27.71
C MET A 28 6.64 7.62 26.79
N ALA A 29 7.68 7.10 26.16
CA ALA A 29 8.41 7.85 25.15
C ALA A 29 7.40 8.21 24.04
N HIS A 30 7.08 9.50 23.91
CA HIS A 30 6.20 10.03 22.84
C HIS A 30 6.92 10.00 21.48
N GLY A 31 7.60 8.92 21.15
CA GLY A 31 8.28 8.68 19.89
C GLY A 31 7.62 7.58 19.08
N VAL A 32 7.87 7.57 17.79
CA VAL A 32 7.45 6.49 16.91
C VAL A 32 8.09 5.18 17.39
N ARG A 33 7.27 4.22 17.80
CA ARG A 33 7.76 2.90 18.22
C ARG A 33 8.03 2.05 16.99
N ASN A 34 9.25 1.57 16.87
CA ASN A 34 9.70 0.70 15.78
C ASN A 34 10.19 -0.67 16.32
N ASP A 35 9.60 -1.09 17.43
CA ASP A 35 9.93 -2.32 18.18
C ASP A 35 8.92 -3.45 17.99
N LEU A 36 7.93 -3.25 17.12
CA LEU A 36 6.96 -4.28 16.76
C LEU A 36 7.60 -5.37 15.88
N PRO A 37 7.15 -6.62 16.00
CA PRO A 37 7.57 -7.69 15.10
C PRO A 37 7.38 -7.27 13.64
N ARG A 38 8.36 -7.55 12.81
CA ARG A 38 8.30 -7.31 11.35
C ARG A 38 7.94 -8.62 10.65
N PRO A 39 6.64 -8.89 10.43
CA PRO A 39 6.20 -10.15 9.81
C PRO A 39 6.44 -10.18 8.29
N TYR A 40 6.96 -9.08 7.72
CA TYR A 40 7.19 -8.93 6.29
C TYR A 40 8.68 -8.79 6.00
N GLU A 41 9.11 -9.44 4.94
CA GLU A 41 10.43 -9.27 4.35
C GLU A 41 10.33 -8.42 3.08
N THR A 42 11.25 -7.45 2.92
CA THR A 42 11.31 -6.63 1.72
C THR A 42 12.02 -7.39 0.62
N GLN A 43 11.30 -7.74 -0.43
CA GLN A 43 11.90 -8.22 -1.68
C GLN A 43 12.24 -7.01 -2.55
N ARG A 44 13.53 -6.88 -2.91
CA ARG A 44 13.99 -5.86 -3.86
C ARG A 44 13.98 -6.42 -5.27
N ASP A 45 13.92 -5.52 -6.25
CA ASP A 45 14.03 -5.86 -7.68
C ASP A 45 12.97 -6.88 -8.13
N TRP A 46 11.76 -6.79 -7.51
CA TRP A 46 10.63 -7.61 -7.91
C TRP A 46 10.04 -7.11 -9.24
N GLY A 47 9.72 -8.04 -10.12
CA GLY A 47 9.08 -7.80 -11.42
C GLY A 47 10.10 -7.63 -12.56
N THR A 48 9.89 -8.41 -13.62
CA THR A 48 10.68 -8.30 -14.85
C THR A 48 10.18 -7.14 -15.67
N LEU A 49 10.97 -6.05 -15.73
CA LEU A 49 10.59 -4.85 -16.48
C LEU A 49 10.62 -5.08 -18.00
N PRO A 50 9.86 -4.29 -18.77
CA PRO A 50 9.94 -4.30 -20.24
C PRO A 50 11.37 -4.07 -20.74
N ALA A 51 11.69 -4.66 -21.88
CA ALA A 51 13.01 -4.51 -22.49
C ALA A 51 13.37 -3.03 -22.73
N GLY A 52 14.58 -2.65 -22.35
CA GLY A 52 15.06 -1.27 -22.45
C GLY A 52 14.76 -0.40 -21.23
N THR A 53 14.16 -0.99 -20.18
CA THR A 53 13.89 -0.32 -18.91
C THR A 53 14.82 -0.87 -17.84
N GLU A 54 15.56 0.00 -17.15
CA GLU A 54 16.55 -0.41 -16.15
C GLU A 54 16.01 -0.37 -14.72
N ALA A 55 15.05 0.51 -14.43
CA ALA A 55 14.52 0.72 -13.09
C ALA A 55 13.09 1.25 -13.09
N TRP A 56 12.39 1.03 -11.98
CA TRP A 56 11.15 1.71 -11.68
C TRP A 56 11.39 3.21 -11.43
N ALA A 57 10.46 4.05 -11.90
CA ALA A 57 10.40 5.46 -11.49
C ALA A 57 9.15 5.69 -10.61
N ALA A 58 8.26 6.61 -10.99
CA ALA A 58 7.07 6.89 -10.20
C ALA A 58 5.99 5.81 -10.39
N VAL A 59 5.94 4.82 -9.51
CA VAL A 59 4.82 3.88 -9.36
C VAL A 59 3.73 4.56 -8.52
N THR A 60 2.50 4.57 -9.02
CA THR A 60 1.36 5.27 -8.40
C THR A 60 0.24 4.36 -7.94
N GLY A 61 0.24 3.10 -8.37
CA GLY A 61 -0.73 2.10 -7.94
C GLY A 61 -0.20 0.68 -8.10
N VAL A 62 -0.62 -0.18 -7.19
CA VAL A 62 -0.42 -1.63 -7.25
C VAL A 62 -1.74 -2.27 -6.86
N GLU A 63 -2.38 -2.95 -7.81
CA GLU A 63 -3.72 -3.50 -7.64
C GLU A 63 -3.74 -5.00 -7.96
N PRO A 64 -4.05 -5.85 -6.98
CA PRO A 64 -4.20 -7.28 -7.25
C PRO A 64 -5.54 -7.57 -7.97
N SER A 65 -5.56 -8.64 -8.77
CA SER A 65 -6.80 -9.18 -9.30
C SER A 65 -7.67 -9.78 -8.17
N PRO A 66 -9.02 -9.76 -8.31
CA PRO A 66 -9.91 -10.31 -7.28
C PRO A 66 -9.69 -11.79 -6.98
N ASP A 67 -9.26 -12.56 -7.97
CA ASP A 67 -8.98 -14.00 -7.86
C ASP A 67 -7.53 -14.31 -7.41
N GLY A 68 -6.70 -13.29 -7.24
CA GLY A 68 -5.31 -13.45 -6.84
C GLY A 68 -4.41 -14.06 -7.91
N SER A 69 -4.74 -13.97 -9.20
CA SER A 69 -3.94 -14.58 -10.26
C SER A 69 -2.88 -13.65 -10.85
N PHE A 70 -3.05 -12.33 -10.70
CA PHE A 70 -2.11 -11.34 -11.23
C PHE A 70 -2.15 -10.00 -10.46
N ILE A 71 -1.18 -9.15 -10.75
CA ILE A 71 -1.05 -7.81 -10.16
C ILE A 71 -0.92 -6.79 -11.30
N TYR A 72 -1.68 -5.70 -11.22
CA TYR A 72 -1.43 -4.51 -12.03
C TYR A 72 -0.48 -3.57 -11.30
N VAL A 73 0.48 -3.02 -12.04
CA VAL A 73 1.35 -1.94 -11.59
C VAL A 73 1.13 -0.74 -12.49
N ILE A 74 0.74 0.38 -11.92
CA ILE A 74 0.50 1.63 -12.62
C ILE A 74 1.68 2.56 -12.34
N HIS A 75 2.30 3.06 -13.40
CA HIS A 75 3.45 3.94 -13.31
C HIS A 75 3.36 5.11 -14.30
N ARG A 76 4.23 6.10 -14.13
CA ARG A 76 4.29 7.30 -14.97
C ARG A 76 5.35 7.17 -16.05
N CYS A 77 5.21 6.15 -16.92
CA CYS A 77 6.04 5.93 -18.10
C CYS A 77 7.55 5.96 -17.80
N PHE A 78 7.98 5.30 -16.69
CA PHE A 78 9.36 5.26 -16.18
C PHE A 78 9.99 6.64 -15.94
N GLU A 79 9.14 7.66 -15.71
CA GLU A 79 9.48 9.04 -15.38
C GLU A 79 8.52 9.52 -14.28
N ASN A 80 8.22 10.82 -14.25
CA ASN A 80 7.15 11.38 -13.41
C ASN A 80 5.97 11.94 -14.22
N SER A 81 5.88 11.63 -15.52
CA SER A 81 4.77 11.98 -16.40
C SER A 81 4.80 11.11 -17.65
N CYS A 82 3.61 10.81 -18.19
CA CYS A 82 3.46 10.14 -19.49
C CYS A 82 3.22 11.13 -20.64
N ALA A 83 3.26 12.44 -20.41
CA ALA A 83 3.09 13.44 -21.46
C ALA A 83 4.12 13.24 -22.57
N ASN A 84 3.66 13.09 -23.81
CA ASN A 84 4.49 12.87 -25.01
C ASN A 84 5.38 11.60 -24.93
N ARG A 85 4.94 10.59 -24.19
CA ARG A 85 5.63 9.30 -24.02
C ARG A 85 4.85 8.19 -24.72
N LEU A 86 5.58 7.17 -25.18
CA LEU A 86 5.01 5.99 -25.86
C LEU A 86 5.06 4.73 -24.99
N GLU A 87 5.57 4.83 -23.78
CA GLU A 87 5.61 3.71 -22.85
C GLU A 87 4.21 3.38 -22.34
N GLN A 88 4.00 2.13 -22.05
CA GLN A 88 2.74 1.62 -21.55
C GLN A 88 2.69 1.79 -20.01
N PRO A 89 1.81 2.65 -19.46
CA PRO A 89 1.83 2.98 -18.05
C PRO A 89 1.18 1.93 -17.15
N ILE A 90 0.57 0.90 -17.71
CA ILE A 90 -0.05 -0.19 -16.96
C ILE A 90 0.66 -1.49 -17.32
N LEU A 91 1.28 -2.10 -16.33
CA LEU A 91 1.94 -3.39 -16.45
C LEU A 91 1.17 -4.44 -15.64
N LYS A 92 0.94 -5.60 -16.24
CA LYS A 92 0.30 -6.75 -15.61
C LYS A 92 1.32 -7.85 -15.40
N PHE A 93 1.48 -8.29 -14.16
CA PHE A 93 2.42 -9.33 -13.74
C PHE A 93 1.69 -10.53 -13.15
N ASP A 94 2.30 -11.71 -13.23
CA ASP A 94 1.97 -12.79 -12.32
C ASP A 94 2.60 -12.53 -10.93
N TYR A 95 2.32 -13.41 -9.95
CA TYR A 95 2.86 -13.24 -8.59
C TYR A 95 4.34 -13.57 -8.48
N GLU A 96 4.91 -14.27 -9.44
CA GLU A 96 6.34 -14.52 -9.57
C GLU A 96 7.10 -13.32 -10.14
N GLY A 97 6.35 -12.27 -10.59
CA GLY A 97 6.92 -11.05 -11.16
C GLY A 97 7.25 -11.15 -12.65
N GLN A 98 6.68 -12.12 -13.36
CA GLN A 98 6.82 -12.17 -14.82
C GLN A 98 5.81 -11.24 -15.48
N LEU A 99 6.27 -10.42 -16.41
CA LEU A 99 5.41 -9.51 -17.18
C LEU A 99 4.49 -10.33 -18.11
N ILE A 100 3.18 -10.26 -17.88
CA ILE A 100 2.15 -10.89 -18.70
C ILE A 100 1.78 -10.01 -19.88
N SER A 101 1.50 -8.73 -19.63
CA SER A 101 1.11 -7.76 -20.64
C SER A 101 1.35 -6.33 -20.17
N ALA A 102 1.35 -5.39 -21.12
CA ALA A 102 1.42 -3.95 -20.88
C ALA A 102 0.44 -3.24 -21.79
N PHE A 103 -0.17 -2.13 -21.35
CA PHE A 103 -1.16 -1.38 -22.12
C PHE A 103 -1.33 0.06 -21.60
N GLY A 104 -2.15 0.85 -22.32
CA GLY A 104 -2.50 2.23 -21.96
C GLY A 104 -1.61 3.30 -22.61
N GLU A 105 -0.79 2.94 -23.60
CA GLU A 105 0.03 3.88 -24.37
C GLU A 105 -0.81 5.03 -24.92
N GLY A 106 -0.32 6.26 -24.73
CA GLY A 106 -0.93 7.47 -25.28
C GLY A 106 -2.26 7.89 -24.65
N LEU A 107 -2.76 7.16 -23.63
CA LEU A 107 -4.05 7.46 -22.99
C LEU A 107 -3.92 8.36 -21.75
N PHE A 108 -2.72 8.51 -21.22
CA PHE A 108 -2.48 9.17 -19.95
C PHE A 108 -1.43 10.27 -20.04
N VAL A 109 -1.60 11.27 -19.19
CA VAL A 109 -0.61 12.30 -18.90
C VAL A 109 0.03 12.06 -17.52
N PHE A 110 -0.80 11.79 -16.52
CA PHE A 110 -0.37 11.65 -15.14
C PHE A 110 -1.22 10.60 -14.40
N PRO A 111 -1.08 9.31 -14.74
CA PRO A 111 -1.83 8.26 -14.07
C PRO A 111 -1.53 8.30 -12.57
N HIS A 112 -2.57 8.31 -11.74
CA HIS A 112 -2.44 8.57 -10.31
C HIS A 112 -3.12 7.54 -9.43
N GLY A 113 -4.41 7.36 -9.57
CA GLY A 113 -5.19 6.40 -8.78
C GLY A 113 -5.65 5.23 -9.64
N ALA A 114 -5.69 4.05 -9.04
CA ALA A 114 -6.23 2.86 -9.70
C ALA A 114 -7.04 2.02 -8.73
N THR A 115 -7.92 1.18 -9.25
CA THR A 115 -8.60 0.12 -8.51
C THR A 115 -9.12 -0.94 -9.46
N VAL A 116 -9.24 -2.17 -8.98
CA VAL A 116 -9.87 -3.27 -9.71
C VAL A 116 -11.27 -3.48 -9.18
N ASP A 117 -12.27 -3.55 -10.07
CA ASP A 117 -13.64 -3.82 -9.69
C ASP A 117 -13.90 -5.33 -9.47
N TYR A 118 -15.09 -5.67 -8.95
CA TYR A 118 -15.46 -7.06 -8.66
C TYR A 118 -15.57 -7.96 -9.90
N GLU A 119 -15.65 -7.36 -11.11
CA GLU A 119 -15.63 -8.06 -12.39
C GLU A 119 -14.20 -8.29 -12.90
N GLY A 120 -13.19 -7.74 -12.20
CA GLY A 120 -11.78 -7.82 -12.59
C GLY A 120 -11.32 -6.73 -13.55
N ASN A 121 -12.16 -5.72 -13.84
CA ASN A 121 -11.78 -4.61 -14.70
C ASN A 121 -10.97 -3.57 -13.92
N LEU A 122 -9.94 -3.04 -14.56
CA LEU A 122 -9.08 -2.01 -13.97
C LEU A 122 -9.61 -0.62 -14.29
N TRP A 123 -9.76 0.22 -13.27
CA TRP A 123 -10.07 1.63 -13.38
C TRP A 123 -8.84 2.45 -13.07
N VAL A 124 -8.47 3.39 -13.93
CA VAL A 124 -7.31 4.26 -13.73
C VAL A 124 -7.73 5.72 -13.92
N ALA A 125 -7.40 6.55 -12.92
CA ALA A 125 -7.66 7.99 -12.93
C ALA A 125 -6.42 8.75 -13.38
N ASP A 126 -6.57 9.68 -14.32
CA ASP A 126 -5.54 10.60 -14.76
C ASP A 126 -5.73 11.99 -14.12
N ALA A 127 -4.73 12.43 -13.36
CA ALA A 127 -4.82 13.66 -12.58
C ALA A 127 -4.42 14.92 -13.33
N GLN A 128 -3.89 14.82 -14.55
CA GLN A 128 -3.49 15.97 -15.38
C GLN A 128 -3.95 15.80 -16.82
N GLY A 129 -3.97 16.90 -17.56
CA GLY A 129 -4.23 16.92 -18.98
C GLY A 129 -3.16 17.66 -19.76
N ASN A 130 -2.89 17.20 -20.96
CA ASN A 130 -2.00 17.82 -21.92
C ASN A 130 -2.45 17.50 -23.35
N ASP A 131 -2.53 18.52 -24.23
CA ASP A 131 -2.82 18.38 -25.66
C ASP A 131 -4.04 17.47 -25.99
N GLY A 132 -5.12 17.63 -25.23
CA GLY A 132 -6.35 16.87 -25.44
C GLY A 132 -6.35 15.45 -24.89
N ILE A 133 -5.37 15.07 -24.07
CA ILE A 133 -5.26 13.80 -23.35
C ILE A 133 -5.35 14.06 -21.86
N GLY A 134 -5.78 13.06 -21.09
CA GLY A 134 -5.81 13.09 -19.62
C GLY A 134 -7.05 13.73 -19.03
N HIS A 135 -7.04 13.96 -17.71
CA HIS A 135 -8.18 14.37 -16.88
C HIS A 135 -9.39 13.44 -17.00
N GLN A 136 -9.17 12.16 -17.17
CA GLN A 136 -10.19 11.15 -17.36
C GLN A 136 -10.02 10.00 -16.38
N VAL A 137 -11.09 9.24 -16.16
CA VAL A 137 -11.03 7.91 -15.56
C VAL A 137 -11.33 6.91 -16.68
N ILE A 138 -10.43 5.96 -16.87
CA ILE A 138 -10.54 4.95 -17.94
C ILE A 138 -10.71 3.57 -17.29
N LYS A 139 -11.73 2.83 -17.75
CA LYS A 139 -11.97 1.44 -17.38
C LYS A 139 -11.39 0.54 -18.46
N PHE A 140 -10.60 -0.44 -18.06
CA PHE A 140 -10.01 -1.46 -18.91
C PHE A 140 -10.54 -2.85 -18.58
N SER A 141 -10.71 -3.69 -19.57
CA SER A 141 -10.87 -5.13 -19.37
C SER A 141 -9.59 -5.75 -18.80
N PRO A 142 -9.64 -6.97 -18.26
CA PRO A 142 -8.44 -7.69 -17.83
C PRO A 142 -7.40 -7.92 -18.94
N ASN A 143 -7.80 -7.76 -20.20
CA ASN A 143 -6.93 -7.88 -21.38
C ASN A 143 -6.38 -6.53 -21.88
N GLY A 144 -6.69 -5.41 -21.20
CA GLY A 144 -6.22 -4.08 -21.54
C GLY A 144 -7.06 -3.33 -22.58
N GLU A 145 -8.25 -3.83 -22.93
CA GLU A 145 -9.18 -3.14 -23.83
C GLU A 145 -9.90 -2.02 -23.07
N VAL A 146 -10.02 -0.84 -23.66
CA VAL A 146 -10.80 0.27 -23.10
C VAL A 146 -12.28 -0.06 -23.17
N LEU A 147 -12.93 -0.20 -22.01
CA LEU A 147 -14.37 -0.48 -21.89
C LEU A 147 -15.19 0.81 -21.71
N MET A 148 -14.63 1.79 -21.01
CA MET A 148 -15.32 3.04 -20.68
C MET A 148 -14.31 4.16 -20.42
N THR A 149 -14.71 5.39 -20.75
CA THR A 149 -13.96 6.59 -20.39
C THR A 149 -14.91 7.60 -19.77
N LEU A 150 -14.59 8.11 -18.59
CA LEU A 150 -15.33 9.15 -17.89
C LEU A 150 -14.53 10.45 -17.90
N GLY A 151 -15.19 11.56 -18.10
CA GLY A 151 -14.58 12.88 -18.23
C GLY A 151 -14.31 13.29 -19.68
N ARG A 152 -13.90 14.55 -19.87
CA ARG A 152 -13.51 15.09 -21.17
C ARG A 152 -11.99 15.15 -21.25
N ALA A 153 -11.44 14.55 -22.31
CA ALA A 153 -10.00 14.49 -22.51
C ALA A 153 -9.36 15.89 -22.49
N GLY A 154 -8.29 16.04 -21.73
CA GLY A 154 -7.52 17.27 -21.57
C GLY A 154 -8.24 18.38 -20.79
N PHE A 155 -9.45 18.13 -20.27
CA PHE A 155 -10.25 19.16 -19.60
C PHE A 155 -10.42 18.87 -18.11
N GLY A 156 -9.65 19.53 -17.26
CA GLY A 156 -9.89 19.57 -15.84
C GLY A 156 -11.04 20.52 -15.53
N GLY A 157 -12.16 20.01 -15.05
CA GLY A 157 -13.33 20.84 -14.71
C GLY A 157 -12.96 22.02 -13.80
N ALA A 158 -13.73 23.13 -13.87
CA ALA A 158 -13.59 24.24 -12.96
C ALA A 158 -13.74 23.71 -11.52
N GLY A 159 -12.76 23.99 -10.68
CA GLY A 159 -12.80 23.58 -9.28
C GLY A 159 -14.03 24.14 -8.59
N ARG A 160 -14.53 23.47 -7.56
CA ARG A 160 -15.74 23.82 -6.75
C ARG A 160 -15.78 25.28 -6.26
N SER A 161 -14.67 26.01 -6.32
CA SER A 161 -14.56 27.41 -5.91
C SER A 161 -15.29 28.38 -6.85
N GLU A 162 -15.55 28.03 -8.09
CA GLU A 162 -16.21 28.91 -9.07
C GLU A 162 -17.72 28.72 -9.17
N GLU A 163 -18.27 27.59 -8.70
CA GLU A 163 -19.73 27.33 -8.70
C GLU A 163 -20.50 28.05 -7.59
N ARG A 164 -19.84 28.81 -6.74
CA ARG A 164 -20.46 29.54 -5.60
C ARG A 164 -20.47 31.06 -5.74
N ARG A 165 -20.48 31.57 -6.96
CA ARG A 165 -20.63 33.02 -7.18
C ARG A 165 -21.90 33.30 -7.98
#